data_56e0235cd6467dab26a40237efdca6cc
#
_entry.id   56e0235cd6467dab26a40237efdca6cc
#
_cell.length_a   1.000
_cell.length_b   1.000
_cell.length_c   1.000
_cell.angle_alpha   90.00
_cell.angle_beta   90.00
_cell.angle_gamma   90.00
#
_symmetry.space_group_name_H-M   'P 1'
#
loop_
_entity.id
_entity.type
_entity.pdbx_description
1 polymer ?
#
loop_
_entity_poly.entity_id
_entity_poly.type
_entity_poly.pdbx_seq_one_letter_code
_entity_poly.pdbx_strand_id
1 'polypeptide(L)'
;AGLKAFGTHTGHNLIQPDQIQKTIDFHKALGCPYIIVPWIDPKQMATKDACLKLAEALTRASDTAQAAGLYVGYHAHGGDFKKIDGDRTSWEVLFDHTPKAFIHQIDLGNCLGGGGDPYAMIARYPGRSLSVHLKEHGGPKGAVFGQGTVDFKRALTLCEQVGGTTCYVIEH
;
A
#
# COMPACT_ATOMS: atom_id res chain seq x y z
N ALA A 1 1.77 26.89 7.48
CA ALA A 1 2.90 26.57 6.60
C ALA A 1 2.44 26.20 5.17
N GLY A 2 1.14 26.14 4.87
CA GLY A 2 0.61 25.83 3.54
C GLY A 2 0.72 24.34 3.14
N LEU A 3 1.08 23.45 4.06
CA LEU A 3 1.14 22.00 3.83
C LEU A 3 -0.25 21.38 3.93
N LYS A 4 -0.49 20.36 3.12
CA LYS A 4 -1.68 19.49 3.22
C LYS A 4 -1.25 18.11 3.68
N ALA A 5 -1.87 17.58 4.75
CA ALA A 5 -1.77 16.18 5.10
C ALA A 5 -2.66 15.38 4.13
N PHE A 6 -2.10 14.40 3.41
CA PHE A 6 -2.91 13.62 2.49
C PHE A 6 -2.96 12.13 2.88
N GLY A 7 -2.02 11.64 3.66
CA GLY A 7 -1.96 10.27 4.17
C GLY A 7 -1.15 10.19 5.46
N THR A 8 -1.43 9.19 6.29
CA THR A 8 -0.62 8.84 7.44
C THR A 8 -0.30 7.36 7.42
N HIS A 9 0.86 6.98 7.94
CA HIS A 9 1.13 5.62 8.36
C HIS A 9 0.49 5.40 9.74
N THR A 10 -0.53 4.55 9.78
CA THR A 10 -1.37 4.28 10.96
C THR A 10 -1.24 2.81 11.37
N GLY A 11 -0.92 2.56 12.63
CA GLY A 11 -0.73 1.19 13.12
C GLY A 11 -1.95 0.30 12.88
N HIS A 12 -1.72 -0.97 12.54
CA HIS A 12 -2.78 -1.95 12.26
C HIS A 12 -3.81 -2.09 13.40
N ASN A 13 -3.37 -1.92 14.64
CA ASN A 13 -4.25 -1.93 15.82
C ASN A 13 -5.26 -0.76 15.84
N LEU A 14 -4.96 0.36 15.16
CA LEU A 14 -5.80 1.56 15.15
C LEU A 14 -6.93 1.51 14.11
N ILE A 15 -6.92 0.50 13.23
CA ILE A 15 -8.01 0.26 12.27
C ILE A 15 -8.91 -0.92 12.69
N GLN A 16 -8.70 -1.48 13.88
CA GLN A 16 -9.56 -2.54 14.43
C GLN A 16 -10.94 -1.99 14.79
N PRO A 17 -11.99 -2.84 14.87
CA PRO A 17 -13.38 -2.40 15.05
C PRO A 17 -13.62 -1.48 16.26
N ASP A 18 -12.85 -1.64 17.33
CA ASP A 18 -12.92 -0.83 18.55
C ASP A 18 -12.16 0.51 18.47
N GLN A 19 -11.29 0.70 17.47
CA GLN A 19 -10.44 1.88 17.32
C GLN A 19 -10.72 2.70 16.07
N ILE A 20 -11.25 2.08 15.02
CA ILE A 20 -11.33 2.70 13.69
C ILE A 20 -12.13 4.02 13.68
N GLN A 21 -13.17 4.15 14.51
CA GLN A 21 -13.94 5.38 14.56
C GLN A 21 -13.09 6.56 15.05
N LYS A 22 -12.27 6.37 16.08
CA LYS A 22 -11.34 7.41 16.58
C LYS A 22 -10.30 7.79 15.51
N THR A 23 -9.82 6.81 14.77
CA THR A 23 -8.88 7.03 13.67
C THR A 23 -9.53 7.84 12.55
N ILE A 24 -10.78 7.55 12.20
CA ILE A 24 -11.58 8.31 11.23
C ILE A 24 -11.75 9.77 11.69
N ASP A 25 -12.16 9.97 12.93
CA ASP A 25 -12.39 11.32 13.49
C ASP A 25 -11.10 12.15 13.48
N PHE A 26 -9.98 11.54 13.85
CA PHE A 26 -8.66 12.17 13.78
C PHE A 26 -8.29 12.57 12.34
N HIS A 27 -8.47 11.68 11.36
CA HIS A 27 -8.15 11.98 9.97
C HIS A 27 -9.06 13.05 9.37
N LYS A 28 -10.35 13.06 9.75
CA LYS A 28 -11.26 14.15 9.38
C LYS A 28 -10.81 15.49 9.93
N ALA A 29 -10.40 15.53 11.20
CA ALA A 29 -9.89 16.76 11.83
C ALA A 29 -8.62 17.28 11.15
N LEU A 30 -7.76 16.40 10.64
CA LEU A 30 -6.57 16.75 9.86
C LEU A 30 -6.88 17.12 8.41
N GLY A 31 -8.07 16.82 7.88
CA GLY A 31 -8.35 16.86 6.44
C GLY A 31 -7.51 15.88 5.63
N CYS A 32 -7.15 14.73 6.22
CA CYS A 32 -6.24 13.73 5.68
C CYS A 32 -7.01 12.50 5.20
N PRO A 33 -7.16 12.25 3.88
CA PRO A 33 -8.07 11.22 3.37
C PRO A 33 -7.53 9.79 3.46
N TYR A 34 -6.22 9.57 3.58
CA TYR A 34 -5.62 8.24 3.47
C TYR A 34 -5.08 7.72 4.80
N ILE A 35 -5.59 6.57 5.22
CA ILE A 35 -5.20 5.82 6.42
C ILE A 35 -4.41 4.60 5.93
N ILE A 36 -3.09 4.67 5.94
CA ILE A 36 -2.26 3.59 5.41
C ILE A 36 -1.65 2.77 6.55
N VAL A 37 -1.91 1.48 6.56
CA VAL A 37 -1.25 0.56 7.49
C VAL A 37 0.19 0.32 7.00
N PRO A 38 1.21 0.73 7.76
CA PRO A 38 2.59 0.64 7.30
C PRO A 38 3.15 -0.77 7.43
N TRP A 39 2.61 -1.59 8.32
CA TRP A 39 3.15 -2.91 8.61
C TRP A 39 2.10 -3.82 9.23
N ILE A 40 2.11 -5.08 8.83
CA ILE A 40 1.29 -6.16 9.37
C ILE A 40 2.21 -7.32 9.74
N ASP A 41 1.94 -8.00 10.87
CA ASP A 41 2.73 -9.15 11.27
C ASP A 41 2.78 -10.19 10.12
N PRO A 42 3.98 -10.56 9.63
CA PRO A 42 4.12 -11.52 8.54
C PRO A 42 3.41 -12.85 8.76
N LYS A 43 3.16 -13.25 10.00
CA LYS A 43 2.38 -14.46 10.32
C LYS A 43 0.93 -14.36 9.81
N GLN A 44 0.36 -13.17 9.75
CA GLN A 44 -0.99 -12.95 9.23
C GLN A 44 -1.06 -13.01 7.69
N MET A 45 0.09 -13.07 7.03
CA MET A 45 0.23 -13.16 5.57
C MET A 45 1.02 -14.40 5.13
N ALA A 46 1.35 -15.31 6.06
CA ALA A 46 2.23 -16.44 5.79
C ALA A 46 1.56 -17.58 5.01
N THR A 47 0.24 -17.65 5.00
CA THR A 47 -0.54 -18.67 4.29
C THR A 47 -1.74 -18.02 3.60
N LYS A 48 -2.29 -18.72 2.60
CA LYS A 48 -3.51 -18.28 1.91
C LYS A 48 -4.66 -18.01 2.90
N ASP A 49 -4.94 -18.94 3.81
CA ASP A 49 -6.04 -18.82 4.77
C ASP A 49 -5.84 -17.63 5.72
N ALA A 50 -4.60 -17.39 6.16
CA ALA A 50 -4.28 -16.23 6.99
C ALA A 50 -4.49 -14.91 6.20
N CYS A 51 -4.03 -14.85 4.95
CA CYS A 51 -4.26 -13.71 4.07
C CYS A 51 -5.74 -13.45 3.82
N LEU A 52 -6.56 -14.48 3.62
CA LEU A 52 -8.01 -14.33 3.40
C LEU A 52 -8.70 -13.75 4.64
N LYS A 53 -8.36 -14.25 5.83
CA LYS A 53 -8.87 -13.69 7.10
C LYS A 53 -8.47 -12.22 7.29
N LEU A 54 -7.24 -11.90 6.95
CA LEU A 54 -6.74 -10.53 6.99
C LEU A 54 -7.49 -9.64 5.99
N ALA A 55 -7.69 -10.12 4.75
CA ALA A 55 -8.44 -9.40 3.72
C ALA A 55 -9.87 -9.06 4.16
N GLU A 56 -10.56 -9.99 4.83
CA GLU A 56 -11.88 -9.73 5.40
C GLU A 56 -11.84 -8.62 6.47
N ALA A 57 -10.85 -8.65 7.36
CA ALA A 57 -10.70 -7.61 8.39
C ALA A 57 -10.41 -6.24 7.78
N LEU A 58 -9.50 -6.18 6.80
CA LEU A 58 -9.15 -4.95 6.09
C LEU A 58 -10.30 -4.43 5.23
N THR A 59 -11.12 -5.32 4.65
CA THR A 59 -12.35 -4.94 3.93
C THR A 59 -13.32 -4.23 4.86
N ARG A 60 -13.60 -4.79 6.05
CA ARG A 60 -14.48 -4.13 7.03
C ARG A 60 -13.97 -2.75 7.44
N ALA A 61 -12.65 -2.62 7.66
CA ALA A 61 -12.05 -1.32 7.96
C ALA A 61 -12.18 -0.33 6.78
N SER A 62 -11.96 -0.81 5.56
CA SER A 62 -12.11 -0.02 4.33
C SER A 62 -13.55 0.48 4.15
N ASP A 63 -14.54 -0.39 4.32
CA ASP A 63 -15.95 -0.03 4.17
C ASP A 63 -16.38 1.00 5.21
N THR A 64 -15.91 0.83 6.47
CA THR A 64 -16.18 1.80 7.54
C THR A 64 -15.58 3.18 7.24
N ALA A 65 -14.33 3.22 6.76
CA ALA A 65 -13.66 4.47 6.40
C ALA A 65 -14.31 5.12 5.17
N GLN A 66 -14.71 4.32 4.17
CA GLN A 66 -15.38 4.81 2.96
C GLN A 66 -16.73 5.48 3.27
N ALA A 67 -17.51 4.94 4.19
CA ALA A 67 -18.76 5.56 4.65
C ALA A 67 -18.52 6.96 5.25
N ALA A 68 -17.29 7.25 5.68
CA ALA A 68 -16.86 8.53 6.20
C ALA A 68 -16.11 9.42 5.17
N GLY A 69 -15.98 8.96 3.91
CA GLY A 69 -15.25 9.65 2.84
C GLY A 69 -13.72 9.51 2.91
N LEU A 70 -13.23 8.52 3.66
CA LEU A 70 -11.80 8.22 3.82
C LEU A 70 -11.44 6.89 3.19
N TYR A 71 -10.15 6.64 3.01
CA TYR A 71 -9.63 5.41 2.42
C TYR A 71 -8.64 4.73 3.36
N VAL A 72 -8.77 3.42 3.49
CA VAL A 72 -7.76 2.56 4.14
C VAL A 72 -6.88 1.92 3.08
N GLY A 73 -5.61 1.69 3.39
CA GLY A 73 -4.68 1.00 2.51
C GLY A 73 -3.60 0.26 3.27
N TYR A 74 -2.77 -0.44 2.51
CA TYR A 74 -1.60 -1.16 3.03
C TYR A 74 -0.36 -0.80 2.23
N HIS A 75 0.75 -0.56 2.94
CA HIS A 75 2.05 -0.24 2.39
C HIS A 75 2.91 -1.50 2.20
N ALA A 76 3.53 -1.62 1.02
CA ALA A 76 4.27 -2.80 0.60
C ALA A 76 5.63 -2.94 1.28
N HIS A 77 5.94 -4.16 1.71
CA HIS A 77 7.27 -4.59 2.13
C HIS A 77 7.76 -5.77 1.31
N GLY A 78 9.08 -6.00 1.26
CA GLY A 78 9.66 -7.08 0.46
C GLY A 78 9.12 -8.47 0.84
N GLY A 79 8.78 -8.69 2.10
CA GLY A 79 8.17 -9.95 2.57
C GLY A 79 6.82 -10.29 1.95
N ASP A 80 6.08 -9.28 1.47
CA ASP A 80 4.73 -9.42 0.93
C ASP A 80 4.71 -10.03 -0.47
N PHE A 81 5.88 -10.09 -1.13
CA PHE A 81 6.06 -10.69 -2.46
C PHE A 81 6.52 -12.14 -2.42
N LYS A 82 6.48 -12.78 -1.25
CA LYS A 82 6.69 -14.23 -1.13
C LYS A 82 5.47 -14.99 -1.63
N LYS A 83 5.71 -16.06 -2.41
CA LYS A 83 4.66 -16.97 -2.90
C LYS A 83 4.09 -17.79 -1.74
N ILE A 84 2.76 -17.81 -1.61
CA ILE A 84 2.03 -18.52 -0.56
C ILE A 84 0.87 -19.39 -1.08
N ASP A 85 0.51 -19.25 -2.37
CA ASP A 85 -0.60 -19.97 -3.00
C ASP A 85 -0.23 -20.25 -4.47
N GLY A 86 0.48 -21.33 -4.72
CA GLY A 86 1.07 -21.61 -6.04
C GLY A 86 2.07 -20.51 -6.41
N ASP A 87 1.83 -19.84 -7.53
CA ASP A 87 2.66 -18.71 -7.98
C ASP A 87 2.21 -17.34 -7.42
N ARG A 88 1.11 -17.30 -6.68
CA ARG A 88 0.57 -16.06 -6.12
C ARG A 88 1.30 -15.67 -4.84
N THR A 89 1.67 -14.41 -4.75
CA THR A 89 2.29 -13.80 -3.58
C THR A 89 1.25 -13.47 -2.51
N SER A 90 1.68 -13.23 -1.28
CA SER A 90 0.79 -12.76 -0.22
C SER A 90 0.16 -11.41 -0.56
N TRP A 91 0.90 -10.52 -1.24
CA TRP A 91 0.39 -9.27 -1.78
C TRP A 91 -0.78 -9.49 -2.73
N GLU A 92 -0.61 -10.37 -3.74
CA GLU A 92 -1.66 -10.67 -4.71
C GLU A 92 -2.89 -11.32 -4.06
N VAL A 93 -2.69 -12.29 -3.15
CA VAL A 93 -3.81 -12.91 -2.43
C VAL A 93 -4.58 -11.86 -1.63
N LEU A 94 -3.89 -10.95 -0.93
CA LEU A 94 -4.53 -9.90 -0.16
C LEU A 94 -5.34 -8.95 -1.05
N PHE A 95 -4.72 -8.44 -2.12
CA PHE A 95 -5.36 -7.42 -2.96
C PHE A 95 -6.45 -7.96 -3.89
N ASP A 96 -6.38 -9.25 -4.27
CA ASP A 96 -7.47 -9.91 -5.01
C ASP A 96 -8.73 -10.09 -4.16
N HIS A 97 -8.63 -10.04 -2.81
CA HIS A 97 -9.73 -10.26 -1.86
C HIS A 97 -10.08 -9.03 -1.02
N THR A 98 -9.59 -7.85 -1.40
CA THR A 98 -9.96 -6.56 -0.79
C THR A 98 -10.68 -5.68 -1.80
N PRO A 99 -11.57 -4.75 -1.36
CA PRO A 99 -12.36 -3.91 -2.26
C PRO A 99 -11.46 -2.97 -3.08
N LYS A 100 -11.99 -2.53 -4.23
CA LYS A 100 -11.28 -1.60 -5.13
C LYS A 100 -10.84 -0.30 -4.43
N ALA A 101 -11.58 0.11 -3.42
CA ALA A 101 -11.27 1.31 -2.63
C ALA A 101 -10.13 1.13 -1.61
N PHE A 102 -9.74 -0.11 -1.31
CA PHE A 102 -8.59 -0.38 -0.44
C PHE A 102 -7.29 -0.02 -1.18
N ILE A 103 -6.54 0.96 -0.66
CA ILE A 103 -5.36 1.53 -1.34
C ILE A 103 -4.22 0.51 -1.39
N HIS A 104 -3.73 0.29 -2.59
CA HIS A 104 -2.54 -0.45 -2.92
C HIS A 104 -1.34 0.53 -2.88
N GLN A 105 -0.79 0.78 -1.68
CA GLN A 105 0.38 1.64 -1.57
C GLN A 105 1.65 0.84 -1.86
N ILE A 106 1.93 0.67 -3.16
CA ILE A 106 3.15 0.01 -3.59
C ILE A 106 4.37 0.86 -3.23
N ASP A 107 5.41 0.22 -2.72
CA ASP A 107 6.75 0.77 -2.61
C ASP A 107 7.63 0.09 -3.68
N LEU A 108 8.18 0.89 -4.60
CA LEU A 108 8.91 0.37 -5.76
C LEU A 108 10.14 -0.43 -5.34
N GLY A 109 10.92 0.13 -4.42
CA GLY A 109 12.16 -0.47 -3.95
C GLY A 109 11.92 -1.72 -3.09
N ASN A 110 10.95 -1.68 -2.18
CA ASN A 110 10.58 -2.82 -1.35
C ASN A 110 10.04 -3.97 -2.20
N CYS A 111 9.22 -3.66 -3.22
CA CYS A 111 8.69 -4.67 -4.13
C CYS A 111 9.81 -5.37 -4.89
N LEU A 112 10.72 -4.62 -5.53
CA LEU A 112 11.89 -5.18 -6.22
C LEU A 112 12.79 -5.98 -5.27
N GLY A 113 13.05 -5.45 -4.08
CA GLY A 113 13.84 -6.13 -3.05
C GLY A 113 13.24 -7.43 -2.56
N GLY A 114 11.92 -7.58 -2.63
CA GLY A 114 11.18 -8.80 -2.35
C GLY A 114 11.08 -9.77 -3.53
N GLY A 115 11.62 -9.41 -4.70
CA GLY A 115 11.54 -10.20 -5.94
C GLY A 115 10.23 -10.03 -6.70
N GLY A 116 9.41 -9.02 -6.34
CA GLY A 116 8.20 -8.65 -7.06
C GLY A 116 8.47 -7.72 -8.25
N ASP A 117 7.47 -7.54 -9.09
CA ASP A 117 7.46 -6.57 -10.21
C ASP A 117 6.48 -5.44 -9.88
N PRO A 118 6.94 -4.25 -9.42
CA PRO A 118 6.04 -3.16 -9.05
C PRO A 118 5.23 -2.63 -10.24
N TYR A 119 5.77 -2.71 -11.43
CA TYR A 119 5.10 -2.25 -12.66
C TYR A 119 3.92 -3.17 -13.00
N ALA A 120 4.12 -4.48 -12.90
CA ALA A 120 3.05 -5.46 -13.07
C ALA A 120 1.96 -5.29 -11.98
N MET A 121 2.36 -5.02 -10.73
CA MET A 121 1.41 -4.81 -9.63
C MET A 121 0.55 -3.55 -9.84
N ILE A 122 1.12 -2.42 -10.27
CA ILE A 122 0.36 -1.21 -10.58
C ILE A 122 -0.65 -1.49 -11.72
N ALA A 123 -0.21 -2.16 -12.78
CA ALA A 123 -1.05 -2.50 -13.92
C ALA A 123 -2.17 -3.51 -13.57
N ARG A 124 -1.90 -4.45 -12.66
CA ARG A 124 -2.87 -5.47 -12.21
C ARG A 124 -4.02 -4.87 -11.40
N TYR A 125 -3.76 -3.82 -10.65
CA TYR A 125 -4.74 -3.20 -9.74
C TYR A 125 -5.09 -1.76 -10.16
N PRO A 126 -5.77 -1.57 -11.30
CA PRO A 126 -6.03 -0.24 -11.85
C PRO A 126 -6.86 0.63 -10.89
N GLY A 127 -6.44 1.88 -10.72
CA GLY A 127 -7.09 2.88 -9.87
C GLY A 127 -6.92 2.65 -8.36
N ARG A 128 -6.05 1.72 -7.95
CA ARG A 128 -5.84 1.42 -6.52
C ARG A 128 -4.53 1.98 -5.96
N SER A 129 -3.61 2.43 -6.81
CA SER A 129 -2.31 2.99 -6.41
C SER A 129 -2.39 4.50 -6.13
N LEU A 130 -3.40 4.93 -5.33
CA LEU A 130 -3.64 6.36 -5.05
C LEU A 130 -2.43 7.06 -4.41
N SER A 131 -1.60 6.31 -3.69
CA SER A 131 -0.33 6.73 -3.11
C SER A 131 0.74 5.69 -3.43
N VAL A 132 1.91 6.13 -3.86
CA VAL A 132 3.04 5.27 -4.26
C VAL A 132 4.31 5.77 -3.59
N HIS A 133 5.10 4.85 -3.02
CA HIS A 133 6.42 5.16 -2.50
C HIS A 133 7.48 5.01 -3.59
N LEU A 134 8.16 6.12 -3.85
CA LEU A 134 9.29 6.20 -4.75
C LEU A 134 10.58 5.94 -3.96
N LYS A 135 10.87 4.67 -3.76
CA LYS A 135 12.07 4.18 -3.10
C LYS A 135 13.00 3.56 -4.14
N GLU A 136 14.29 3.86 -4.01
CA GLU A 136 15.31 3.25 -4.87
C GLU A 136 15.58 1.80 -4.45
N HIS A 137 16.05 0.99 -5.40
CA HIS A 137 16.52 -0.37 -5.16
C HIS A 137 17.83 -0.62 -5.90
N GLY A 138 18.76 -1.33 -5.25
CA GLY A 138 20.07 -1.62 -5.85
C GLY A 138 20.95 -0.37 -6.05
N GLY A 139 21.96 -0.50 -6.90
CA GLY A 139 22.94 0.55 -7.12
C GLY A 139 24.13 0.49 -6.14
N PRO A 140 25.07 1.45 -6.22
CA PRO A 140 26.20 1.52 -5.32
C PRO A 140 25.78 1.84 -3.88
N LYS A 141 26.64 1.56 -2.90
CA LYS A 141 26.38 1.92 -1.50
C LYS A 141 26.12 3.43 -1.39
N GLY A 142 24.97 3.81 -0.81
CA GLY A 142 24.53 5.18 -0.68
C GLY A 142 23.89 5.76 -1.95
N ALA A 143 23.48 4.89 -2.89
CA ALA A 143 22.71 5.30 -4.07
C ALA A 143 21.49 6.12 -3.67
N VAL A 144 21.34 7.29 -4.28
CA VAL A 144 20.15 8.12 -4.14
C VAL A 144 19.16 7.84 -5.28
N PHE A 145 18.01 8.45 -5.22
CA PHE A 145 16.96 8.37 -6.23
C PHE A 145 17.50 8.49 -7.67
N GLY A 146 17.22 7.50 -8.50
CA GLY A 146 17.66 7.42 -9.90
C GLY A 146 19.07 6.82 -10.11
N GLN A 147 19.76 6.37 -9.06
CA GLN A 147 21.07 5.73 -9.17
C GLN A 147 21.05 4.21 -9.01
N GLY A 148 19.88 3.63 -8.81
CA GLY A 148 19.69 2.19 -8.68
C GLY A 148 19.07 1.55 -9.92
N THR A 149 18.21 0.58 -9.69
CA THR A 149 17.59 -0.25 -10.73
C THR A 149 16.11 0.03 -10.97
N VAL A 150 15.52 0.97 -10.22
CA VAL A 150 14.12 1.34 -10.39
C VAL A 150 13.92 2.14 -11.67
N ASP A 151 13.07 1.65 -12.57
CA ASP A 151 12.62 2.44 -13.74
C ASP A 151 11.50 3.40 -13.31
N PHE A 152 11.90 4.54 -12.75
CA PHE A 152 10.96 5.57 -12.31
C PHE A 152 10.11 6.12 -13.45
N LYS A 153 10.64 6.23 -14.66
CA LYS A 153 9.88 6.71 -15.82
C LYS A 153 8.72 5.76 -16.12
N ARG A 154 8.98 4.47 -16.16
CA ARG A 154 7.94 3.44 -16.36
C ARG A 154 6.93 3.45 -15.22
N ALA A 155 7.40 3.52 -13.97
CA ALA A 155 6.53 3.57 -12.79
C ALA A 155 5.59 4.77 -12.83
N LEU A 156 6.12 5.98 -13.03
CA LEU A 156 5.31 7.20 -13.11
C LEU A 156 4.30 7.15 -14.25
N THR A 157 4.71 6.67 -15.43
CA THR A 157 3.79 6.49 -16.56
C THR A 157 2.61 5.57 -16.20
N LEU A 158 2.87 4.43 -15.54
CA LEU A 158 1.82 3.51 -15.12
C LEU A 158 0.95 4.12 -14.01
N CYS A 159 1.54 4.81 -13.06
CA CYS A 159 0.81 5.51 -12.00
C CYS A 159 -0.20 6.52 -12.58
N GLU A 160 0.21 7.29 -13.58
CA GLU A 160 -0.63 8.31 -14.21
C GLU A 160 -1.70 7.72 -15.15
N GLN A 161 -1.35 6.68 -15.91
CA GLN A 161 -2.26 6.10 -16.90
C GLN A 161 -3.24 5.09 -16.32
N VAL A 162 -2.81 4.32 -15.32
CA VAL A 162 -3.56 3.15 -14.82
C VAL A 162 -3.74 3.21 -13.30
N GLY A 163 -2.71 3.62 -12.54
CA GLY A 163 -2.67 3.56 -11.08
C GLY A 163 -3.67 4.45 -10.38
N GLY A 164 -4.08 5.56 -11.00
CA GLY A 164 -4.94 6.58 -10.40
C GLY A 164 -4.22 7.36 -9.31
N THR A 165 -2.89 7.46 -9.39
CA THR A 165 -2.03 8.01 -8.33
C THR A 165 -2.25 9.52 -8.18
N THR A 166 -2.48 9.94 -6.95
CA THR A 166 -2.66 11.34 -6.57
C THR A 166 -1.52 11.88 -5.72
N CYS A 167 -0.69 10.99 -5.19
CA CYS A 167 0.46 11.37 -4.38
C CYS A 167 1.63 10.40 -4.50
N TYR A 168 2.81 10.99 -4.55
CA TYR A 168 4.09 10.28 -4.52
C TYR A 168 4.83 10.61 -3.23
N VAL A 169 5.32 9.59 -2.55
CA VAL A 169 6.12 9.70 -1.33
C VAL A 169 7.55 9.30 -1.65
N ILE A 170 8.49 10.19 -1.44
CA ILE A 170 9.91 9.85 -1.56
C ILE A 170 10.34 9.17 -0.27
N GLU A 171 10.90 7.97 -0.38
CA GLU A 171 11.47 7.20 0.72
C GLU A 171 12.93 6.85 0.42
N HIS A 172 13.82 7.05 1.43
CA HIS A 172 15.26 6.80 1.29
C HIS A 172 15.79 6.02 2.48
#